data_73f516a0e8d5842009e324703e67fbe0
#
_entry.id   73f516a0e8d5842009e324703e67fbe0
#
_cell.length_a   1.000
_cell.length_b   1.000
_cell.length_c   1.000
_cell.angle_alpha   90.00
_cell.angle_beta   90.00
_cell.angle_gamma   90.00
#
_symmetry.space_group_name_H-M   'P 1'
#
loop_
_entity.id
_entity.type
_entity.pdbx_description
1 polymer ?
#
loop_
_entity_poly.entity_id
_entity_poly.type
_entity_poly.pdbx_seq_one_letter_code
_entity_poly.pdbx_strand_id
1 'polypeptide(L)'
;MAPRSWGWWTEQKLDILGDYLAAFTTACKKAGQTVYLDLFAGQPDNVSRDDADRVIRGSARRAMDTRPPLSVLRFFELDANARGLQNALTAEY
;
A
#
# COMPACT_ATOMS: atom_id res chain seq x y z
N MET A 1 -14.70 7.25 -1.30
CA MET A 1 -14.21 6.62 -0.06
C MET A 1 -13.37 7.65 0.69
N ALA A 2 -13.77 7.97 1.91
CA ALA A 2 -13.03 8.94 2.72
C ALA A 2 -11.80 8.28 3.37
N PRO A 3 -10.65 8.97 3.43
CA PRO A 3 -9.48 8.46 4.13
C PRO A 3 -9.75 8.27 5.62
N ARG A 4 -9.13 7.26 6.21
CA ARG A 4 -9.18 7.04 7.65
C ARG A 4 -8.17 7.91 8.36
N SER A 5 -8.47 8.26 9.61
CA SER A 5 -7.52 8.97 10.47
C SER A 5 -6.68 7.97 11.27
N TRP A 6 -5.37 8.10 11.18
CA TRP A 6 -4.43 7.19 11.83
C TRP A 6 -3.39 7.95 12.65
N GLY A 7 -2.87 7.29 13.68
CA GLY A 7 -1.79 7.82 14.49
C GLY A 7 -0.42 7.66 13.83
N TRP A 8 0.59 8.33 14.41
CA TRP A 8 1.95 8.32 13.89
C TRP A 8 2.56 6.92 13.78
N TRP A 9 2.19 6.03 14.71
CA TRP A 9 2.72 4.67 14.70
C TRP A 9 2.24 3.85 13.49
N THR A 10 1.05 4.16 12.96
CA THR A 10 0.55 3.52 11.74
C THR A 10 1.38 3.96 10.54
N GLU A 11 1.68 5.26 10.44
CA GLU A 11 2.53 5.77 9.38
C GLU A 11 3.92 5.13 9.45
N GLN A 12 4.48 5.02 10.65
CA GLN A 12 5.78 4.39 10.85
C GLN A 12 5.78 2.93 10.38
N LYS A 13 4.73 2.18 10.68
CA LYS A 13 4.60 0.81 10.21
C LYS A 13 4.55 0.72 8.69
N LEU A 14 3.83 1.65 8.05
CA LEU A 14 3.73 1.71 6.60
C LEU A 14 5.07 2.07 5.95
N ASP A 15 5.84 2.96 6.56
CA ASP A 15 7.18 3.31 6.09
C ASP A 15 8.12 2.11 6.18
N ILE A 16 8.06 1.37 7.29
CA ILE A 16 8.83 0.14 7.47
C ILE A 16 8.43 -0.89 6.40
N LEU A 17 7.14 -1.03 6.11
CA LEU A 17 6.67 -1.93 5.07
C LEU A 17 7.28 -1.55 3.71
N GLY A 18 7.24 -0.26 3.36
CA GLY A 18 7.82 0.22 2.11
C GLY A 18 9.30 -0.09 2.00
N ASP A 19 10.06 0.17 3.07
CA ASP A 19 11.49 -0.11 3.10
C ASP A 19 11.78 -1.61 3.01
N TYR A 20 10.99 -2.41 3.71
CA TYR A 20 11.12 -3.87 3.66
C TYR A 20 10.87 -4.40 2.25
N LEU A 21 9.82 -3.93 1.59
CA LEU A 21 9.47 -4.38 0.24
C LEU A 21 10.56 -4.03 -0.76
N ALA A 22 11.14 -2.85 -0.66
CA ALA A 22 12.26 -2.45 -1.52
C ALA A 22 13.48 -3.36 -1.32
N ALA A 23 13.80 -3.67 -0.06
CA ALA A 23 14.90 -4.58 0.26
C ALA A 23 14.62 -6.01 -0.23
N PHE A 24 13.38 -6.47 -0.04
CA PHE A 24 12.94 -7.79 -0.47
C PHE A 24 13.04 -7.94 -1.99
N THR A 25 12.49 -7.00 -2.75
CA THR A 25 12.51 -7.09 -4.22
C THR A 25 13.93 -6.96 -4.75
N THR A 26 14.78 -6.19 -4.09
CA THR A 26 16.20 -6.10 -4.45
C THR A 26 16.90 -7.45 -4.25
N ALA A 27 16.66 -8.11 -3.12
CA ALA A 27 17.24 -9.42 -2.82
C ALA A 27 16.73 -10.49 -3.78
N CYS A 28 15.51 -10.33 -4.32
CA CYS A 28 14.87 -11.32 -5.19
C CYS A 28 15.04 -11.04 -6.68
N LYS A 29 15.96 -10.17 -7.07
CA LYS A 29 16.15 -9.79 -8.48
C LYS A 29 16.33 -10.98 -9.42
N LYS A 30 16.95 -12.06 -8.95
CA LYS A 30 17.19 -13.25 -9.77
C LYS A 30 16.09 -14.31 -9.62
N ALA A 31 15.08 -14.05 -8.78
CA ALA A 31 13.94 -14.94 -8.66
C ALA A 31 13.06 -14.81 -9.91
N GLY A 32 12.38 -15.90 -10.28
CA GLY A 32 11.51 -15.88 -11.44
C GLY A 32 10.27 -15.00 -11.23
N GLN A 33 9.77 -14.92 -9.99
CA GLN A 33 8.56 -14.18 -9.71
C GLN A 33 8.49 -13.80 -8.24
N THR A 34 7.96 -12.60 -7.95
CA THR A 34 7.64 -12.17 -6.59
C THR A 34 6.15 -11.92 -6.50
N VAL A 35 5.53 -12.34 -5.41
CA VAL A 35 4.09 -12.22 -5.20
C VAL A 35 3.83 -11.46 -3.89
N TYR A 36 2.92 -10.50 -3.95
CA TYR A 36 2.47 -9.75 -2.79
C TYR A 36 0.97 -9.98 -2.59
N LEU A 37 0.59 -10.44 -1.40
CA LEU A 37 -0.80 -10.63 -1.02
C LEU A 37 -1.12 -9.74 0.16
N ASP A 38 -2.11 -8.86 0.02
CA ASP A 38 -2.60 -8.01 1.09
C ASP A 38 -4.06 -8.38 1.35
N LEU A 39 -4.30 -9.11 2.43
CA LEU A 39 -5.62 -9.64 2.75
C LEU A 39 -6.55 -8.58 3.35
N PHE A 40 -6.00 -7.44 3.77
CA PHE A 40 -6.74 -6.35 4.38
C PHE A 40 -6.21 -5.02 3.82
N ALA A 41 -6.38 -4.84 2.52
CA ALA A 41 -5.74 -3.73 1.81
C ALA A 41 -6.19 -2.35 2.31
N GLY A 42 -7.43 -2.25 2.78
CA GLY A 42 -7.94 -0.99 3.30
C GLY A 42 -8.08 0.08 2.24
N GLN A 43 -7.96 1.32 2.68
CA GLN A 43 -8.07 2.48 1.79
C GLN A 43 -6.71 2.83 1.19
N PRO A 44 -6.68 3.36 -0.04
CA PRO A 44 -5.41 3.72 -0.69
C PRO A 44 -4.69 4.85 0.05
N ASP A 45 -5.42 5.74 0.68
CA ASP A 45 -4.88 6.87 1.42
C ASP A 45 -5.50 6.96 2.82
N ASN A 46 -4.73 7.46 3.76
CA ASN A 46 -5.15 7.69 5.13
C ASN A 46 -4.78 9.12 5.52
N VAL A 47 -5.48 9.66 6.54
CA VAL A 47 -5.21 11.00 7.06
C VAL A 47 -4.46 10.86 8.39
N SER A 48 -3.42 11.68 8.58
CA SER A 48 -2.70 11.70 9.85
C SER A 48 -3.62 12.20 10.96
N ARG A 49 -3.61 11.53 12.11
CA ARG A 49 -4.38 11.95 13.28
C ARG A 49 -3.86 13.28 13.83
N ASP A 50 -2.56 13.49 13.74
CA ASP A 50 -1.89 14.66 14.29
C ASP A 50 -1.92 15.86 13.34
N ASP A 51 -2.09 15.62 12.04
CA ASP A 51 -2.13 16.65 11.01
C ASP A 51 -3.15 16.23 9.94
N ALA A 52 -4.34 16.83 10.00
CA ALA A 52 -5.44 16.48 9.11
C ALA A 52 -5.17 16.82 7.63
N ASP A 53 -4.21 17.72 7.37
CA ASP A 53 -3.83 18.07 5.99
C ASP A 53 -2.82 17.08 5.41
N ARG A 54 -2.28 16.19 6.22
CA ARG A 54 -1.28 15.23 5.81
C ARG A 54 -1.94 13.91 5.43
N VAL A 55 -1.75 13.50 4.18
CA VAL A 55 -2.26 12.23 3.67
C VAL A 55 -1.15 11.19 3.74
N ILE A 56 -1.47 10.01 4.29
CA ILE A 56 -0.54 8.89 4.42
C ILE A 56 -0.90 7.86 3.36
N ARG A 57 0.06 7.49 2.52
CA ARG A 57 -0.14 6.45 1.52
C ARG A 57 -0.34 5.12 2.21
N GLY A 58 -1.40 4.39 1.85
CA GLY A 58 -1.71 3.09 2.42
C GLY A 58 -0.83 1.97 1.87
N SER A 59 -1.03 0.75 2.38
CA SER A 59 -0.22 -0.40 2.01
C SER A 59 -0.29 -0.72 0.52
N ALA A 60 -1.46 -0.58 -0.10
CA ALA A 60 -1.62 -0.88 -1.52
C ALA A 60 -0.76 0.03 -2.39
N ARG A 61 -0.79 1.35 -2.13
CA ARG A 61 0.03 2.29 -2.88
C ARG A 61 1.52 2.04 -2.66
N ARG A 62 1.92 1.75 -1.42
CA ARG A 62 3.33 1.47 -1.09
C ARG A 62 3.82 0.23 -1.81
N ALA A 63 2.98 -0.81 -1.90
CA ALA A 63 3.33 -2.02 -2.65
C ALA A 63 3.47 -1.73 -4.15
N MET A 64 2.55 -0.93 -4.71
CA MET A 64 2.62 -0.55 -6.12
C MET A 64 3.84 0.31 -6.43
N ASP A 65 4.28 1.13 -5.48
CA ASP A 65 5.44 2.03 -5.65
C ASP A 65 6.78 1.34 -5.46
N THR A 66 6.78 0.10 -4.96
CA THR A 66 8.01 -0.65 -4.66
C THR A 66 8.89 -0.80 -5.90
N ARG A 67 10.20 -0.56 -5.73
CA ARG A 67 11.19 -0.74 -6.81
C ARG A 67 12.40 -1.52 -6.28
N PRO A 68 12.88 -2.54 -6.97
CA PRO A 68 12.31 -3.12 -8.19
C PRO A 68 10.86 -3.58 -7.99
N PRO A 69 10.02 -3.55 -9.03
CA PRO A 69 8.60 -3.85 -8.85
C PRO A 69 8.33 -5.30 -8.51
N LEU A 70 7.25 -5.51 -7.74
CA LEU A 70 6.72 -6.84 -7.48
C LEU A 70 6.05 -7.39 -8.75
N SER A 71 6.19 -8.68 -9.01
CA SER A 71 5.66 -9.30 -10.22
C SER A 71 4.14 -9.43 -10.20
N VAL A 72 3.59 -9.83 -9.06
CA VAL A 72 2.16 -10.04 -8.89
C VAL A 72 1.72 -9.39 -7.59
N LEU A 73 0.66 -8.59 -7.67
CA LEU A 73 0.07 -7.94 -6.50
C LEU A 73 -1.42 -8.30 -6.44
N ARG A 74 -1.87 -8.73 -5.27
CA ARG A 74 -3.27 -9.06 -5.01
C ARG A 74 -3.73 -8.33 -3.77
N PHE A 75 -4.77 -7.54 -3.89
CA PHE A 75 -5.34 -6.78 -2.79
C PHE A 75 -6.77 -7.26 -2.53
N PHE A 76 -7.08 -7.49 -1.26
CA PHE A 76 -8.39 -7.97 -0.83
C PHE A 76 -9.00 -6.94 0.12
N GLU A 77 -10.23 -6.57 -0.14
CA GLU A 77 -10.96 -5.59 0.67
C GLU A 77 -12.46 -5.93 0.62
N LEU A 78 -13.21 -5.43 1.59
CA LEU A 78 -14.66 -5.59 1.59
C LEU A 78 -15.29 -4.91 0.36
N ASP A 79 -16.35 -5.51 -0.18
CA ASP A 79 -17.00 -5.03 -1.40
C ASP A 79 -17.33 -3.53 -1.37
N ALA A 80 -17.75 -3.03 -0.21
CA ALA A 80 -18.10 -1.62 -0.05
C ALA A 80 -16.92 -0.69 -0.37
N ASN A 81 -15.70 -1.13 -0.15
CA ASN A 81 -14.49 -0.32 -0.32
C ASN A 81 -13.63 -0.77 -1.51
N ALA A 82 -13.86 -1.98 -2.01
CA ALA A 82 -13.01 -2.58 -3.04
C ALA A 82 -13.03 -1.76 -4.34
N ARG A 83 -14.20 -1.26 -4.74
CA ARG A 83 -14.32 -0.46 -5.97
C ARG A 83 -13.55 0.85 -5.86
N GLY A 84 -13.62 1.52 -4.70
CA GLY A 84 -12.87 2.76 -4.48
C GLY A 84 -11.38 2.53 -4.55
N LEU A 85 -10.89 1.45 -3.94
CA LEU A 85 -9.50 1.06 -4.00
C LEU A 85 -9.07 0.77 -5.44
N GLN A 86 -9.86 -0.03 -6.17
CA GLN A 86 -9.57 -0.37 -7.55
C GLN A 86 -9.49 0.87 -8.43
N ASN A 87 -10.46 1.78 -8.30
CA ASN A 87 -10.49 3.01 -9.09
C ASN A 87 -9.28 3.89 -8.80
N ALA A 88 -8.90 4.03 -7.53
CA ALA A 88 -7.75 4.84 -7.14
C ALA A 88 -6.45 4.28 -7.70
N LEU A 89 -6.26 2.96 -7.62
CA LEU A 89 -5.05 2.32 -8.14
C LEU A 89 -5.00 2.38 -9.66
N THR A 90 -6.13 2.16 -10.32
CA THR A 90 -6.20 2.22 -11.79
C THR A 90 -5.90 3.62 -12.31
N ALA A 91 -6.33 4.65 -11.60
CA ALA A 91 -6.09 6.05 -12.00
C ALA A 91 -4.61 6.43 -11.88
N GLU A 92 -3.86 5.83 -10.95
CA GLU A 92 -2.46 6.19 -10.70
C GLU A 92 -1.48 5.26 -11.41
N TYR A 93 -1.84 4.00 -11.59
CA TYR A 93 -0.93 2.98 -12.14
C TYR A 93 -1.47 2.31 -13.45
#